data_c885bb6d07d7f5f96f8f1cd38318b0db
#
_entry.id   c885bb6d07d7f5f96f8f1cd38318b0db
#
_cell.length_a   1.000
_cell.length_b   1.000
_cell.length_c   1.000
_cell.angle_alpha   90.00
_cell.angle_beta   90.00
_cell.angle_gamma   90.00
#
_symmetry.space_group_name_H-M   'P 1'
#
loop_
_entity.id
_entity.type
_entity.pdbx_description
1 polymer ?
#
loop_
_entity_poly.entity_id
_entity_poly.type
_entity_poly.pdbx_seq_one_letter_code
_entity_poly.pdbx_strand_id
1 'polypeptide(L)'
;DPFSSRGPAFLVAPGQATGTIGAIVVNERVVRAAVLDSTGTPQPLPVETDSDLAEVDPNGQPKSEDLGNGLGKYRVVGTAGPEGSVVVTGLPLAPVDQTVQQLAVIITVVALVGLLAAGFIAAFIISVSLRPLRRVAGTATQVAGMPLDSGEVALAVRVPDRDTDPHTEVGQVGAAINHMLENVAAALTARHISEMRIRSFVADASHELRTPLASIRGYAELTRRSDAQLPADAANALSRIESESVRMTSLVEDLLLLARLDAGRPIEFEPVDLSALVVTCVSDAHVAGPDHNWDLRLPDEPVVVSGDADRLHQVLANLLANARVHTPPGTNVTVTLSTVESPSISPNTTTRWAAIRVHDNGPGIPTDLLPEVFGRFSRGDSSRSRAAGSTGLGLAIVNAVITAHHGTITVSSRASDTSFIFYLPLA
;
A
#
# COMPACT_ATOMS: atom_id res chain seq x y z
N ASP A 1 -63.75 72.50 -33.07
CA ASP A 1 -64.59 71.59 -33.88
C ASP A 1 -64.82 70.32 -33.07
N PRO A 2 -66.06 70.04 -32.59
CA PRO A 2 -66.28 68.84 -31.73
C PRO A 2 -66.11 67.51 -32.47
N PHE A 3 -65.80 67.53 -33.74
CA PHE A 3 -65.58 66.29 -34.53
C PHE A 3 -64.13 65.89 -34.73
N SER A 4 -63.19 66.74 -34.30
CA SER A 4 -61.77 66.45 -34.47
C SER A 4 -61.17 65.49 -33.37
N SER A 5 -61.91 65.29 -32.28
CA SER A 5 -61.42 64.47 -31.13
C SER A 5 -61.85 63.02 -31.13
N ARG A 6 -62.67 62.62 -32.10
CA ARG A 6 -63.06 61.19 -32.25
C ARG A 6 -62.20 60.55 -33.32
N GLY A 7 -61.44 59.57 -32.91
CA GLY A 7 -60.62 58.77 -33.80
C GLY A 7 -61.40 58.19 -34.99
N PRO A 8 -60.75 57.37 -35.85
CA PRO A 8 -61.44 56.69 -36.96
C PRO A 8 -62.68 55.93 -36.49
N ALA A 9 -63.83 56.05 -37.19
CA ALA A 9 -65.09 55.42 -36.77
C ALA A 9 -65.00 53.91 -36.58
N PHE A 10 -64.14 53.20 -37.30
CA PHE A 10 -63.99 51.74 -37.19
C PHE A 10 -63.40 51.31 -35.83
N LEU A 11 -62.66 52.17 -35.12
CA LEU A 11 -62.16 51.85 -33.81
C LEU A 11 -63.26 51.67 -32.76
N VAL A 12 -64.40 52.31 -32.97
CA VAL A 12 -65.55 52.26 -32.00
C VAL A 12 -66.42 51.03 -32.30
N ALA A 13 -66.11 50.27 -33.33
CA ALA A 13 -66.85 49.04 -33.66
C ALA A 13 -66.69 48.00 -32.54
N PRO A 14 -67.77 47.25 -32.17
CA PRO A 14 -67.73 46.24 -31.16
C PRO A 14 -66.72 45.14 -31.48
N GLY A 15 -65.93 44.69 -30.45
CA GLY A 15 -64.94 43.58 -30.60
C GLY A 15 -63.52 44.06 -30.81
N GLN A 16 -63.24 45.31 -30.82
CA GLN A 16 -61.85 45.85 -30.83
C GLN A 16 -61.14 45.61 -29.48
N ALA A 17 -59.91 45.16 -29.54
CA ALA A 17 -59.12 44.99 -28.33
C ALA A 17 -58.62 46.31 -27.78
N THR A 18 -58.46 46.44 -26.45
CA THR A 18 -57.83 47.60 -25.80
C THR A 18 -56.40 47.77 -26.35
N GLY A 19 -55.97 48.97 -26.56
CA GLY A 19 -54.70 49.34 -27.18
C GLY A 19 -54.68 49.23 -28.69
N THR A 20 -55.79 48.88 -29.36
CA THR A 20 -55.84 48.87 -30.84
C THR A 20 -55.67 50.30 -31.35
N ILE A 21 -54.77 50.51 -32.28
CA ILE A 21 -54.55 51.77 -32.96
C ILE A 21 -55.32 51.76 -34.28
N GLY A 22 -55.90 52.89 -34.60
CA GLY A 22 -56.49 53.18 -35.88
C GLY A 22 -56.04 54.47 -36.42
N ALA A 23 -55.68 54.57 -37.70
CA ALA A 23 -55.37 55.81 -38.37
C ALA A 23 -55.99 55.87 -39.76
N ILE A 24 -56.27 57.02 -40.25
CA ILE A 24 -56.64 57.34 -41.63
C ILE A 24 -55.57 58.24 -42.20
N VAL A 25 -54.92 57.78 -43.26
CA VAL A 25 -53.86 58.48 -43.95
C VAL A 25 -54.39 58.93 -45.33
N VAL A 26 -54.20 60.15 -45.70
CA VAL A 26 -54.58 60.75 -47.00
C VAL A 26 -53.36 61.50 -47.53
N ASN A 27 -52.89 61.25 -48.73
CA ASN A 27 -51.71 61.91 -49.31
C ASN A 27 -50.49 61.89 -48.35
N GLU A 28 -50.16 60.76 -47.79
CA GLU A 28 -49.03 60.55 -46.83
C GLU A 28 -49.12 61.41 -45.56
N ARG A 29 -50.35 61.91 -45.20
CA ARG A 29 -50.57 62.62 -43.96
C ARG A 29 -51.69 61.97 -43.16
N VAL A 30 -51.39 61.76 -41.90
CA VAL A 30 -52.37 61.23 -40.95
C VAL A 30 -53.47 62.35 -40.72
N VAL A 31 -54.67 62.02 -41.12
CA VAL A 31 -55.81 62.91 -40.95
C VAL A 31 -56.52 62.70 -39.61
N ARG A 32 -56.59 61.45 -39.19
CA ARG A 32 -57.09 61.00 -37.89
C ARG A 32 -56.32 59.80 -37.40
N ALA A 33 -55.91 59.86 -36.14
CA ALA A 33 -55.33 58.71 -35.48
C ALA A 33 -55.80 58.67 -34.01
N ALA A 34 -56.07 57.47 -33.52
CA ALA A 34 -56.42 57.21 -32.14
C ALA A 34 -56.03 55.85 -31.67
N VAL A 35 -55.84 55.65 -30.38
CA VAL A 35 -55.65 54.38 -29.71
C VAL A 35 -56.84 54.11 -28.76
N LEU A 36 -57.31 52.89 -28.67
CA LEU A 36 -58.34 52.55 -27.69
C LEU A 36 -57.72 52.42 -26.33
N ASP A 37 -58.21 53.16 -25.37
CA ASP A 37 -57.81 52.99 -23.98
C ASP A 37 -58.45 51.75 -23.34
N SER A 38 -58.15 51.53 -22.05
CA SER A 38 -58.67 50.40 -21.30
C SER A 38 -60.17 50.30 -21.16
N THR A 39 -60.87 51.43 -21.44
CA THR A 39 -62.36 51.56 -21.40
C THR A 39 -62.98 51.41 -22.76
N GLY A 40 -62.17 51.24 -23.84
CA GLY A 40 -62.59 51.19 -25.22
C GLY A 40 -62.91 52.60 -25.80
N THR A 41 -62.46 53.67 -25.14
CA THR A 41 -62.65 55.08 -25.62
C THR A 41 -61.43 55.44 -26.49
N PRO A 42 -61.66 56.03 -27.72
CA PRO A 42 -60.54 56.47 -28.54
C PRO A 42 -59.85 57.67 -27.90
N GLN A 43 -58.55 57.58 -27.70
CA GLN A 43 -57.65 58.62 -27.27
C GLN A 43 -56.76 59.04 -28.41
N PRO A 44 -56.51 60.36 -28.58
CA PRO A 44 -55.63 60.85 -29.67
C PRO A 44 -54.22 60.33 -29.53
N LEU A 45 -53.59 59.94 -30.63
CA LEU A 45 -52.22 59.57 -30.66
C LEU A 45 -51.24 60.72 -30.57
N PRO A 46 -50.05 60.63 -30.02
CA PRO A 46 -49.03 61.69 -30.11
C PRO A 46 -48.69 62.01 -31.56
N VAL A 47 -48.48 63.24 -31.90
CA VAL A 47 -48.20 63.73 -33.23
C VAL A 47 -46.90 63.15 -33.83
N GLU A 48 -45.99 62.77 -32.97
CA GLU A 48 -44.70 62.08 -33.34
C GLU A 48 -44.93 60.70 -33.95
N THR A 49 -46.02 60.02 -33.67
CA THR A 49 -46.39 58.70 -34.25
C THR A 49 -46.98 58.84 -35.66
N ASP A 50 -47.30 60.04 -36.10
CA ASP A 50 -47.91 60.24 -37.42
C ASP A 50 -46.98 59.92 -38.59
N SER A 51 -45.67 60.13 -38.44
CA SER A 51 -44.69 59.75 -39.46
C SER A 51 -44.65 58.27 -39.72
N ASP A 52 -44.62 57.45 -38.65
CA ASP A 52 -44.50 55.99 -38.75
C ASP A 52 -45.81 55.40 -39.33
N LEU A 53 -46.95 55.94 -39.02
CA LEU A 53 -48.26 55.55 -39.51
C LEU A 53 -48.47 55.95 -40.97
N ALA A 54 -47.88 57.09 -41.41
CA ALA A 54 -48.00 57.61 -42.76
C ALA A 54 -47.20 56.73 -43.80
N GLU A 55 -46.18 56.09 -43.38
CA GLU A 55 -45.34 55.22 -44.20
C GLU A 55 -45.90 53.79 -44.41
N VAL A 56 -47.02 53.42 -43.79
CA VAL A 56 -47.62 52.09 -43.89
C VAL A 56 -48.23 51.89 -45.30
N ASP A 57 -47.73 50.85 -46.02
CA ASP A 57 -48.21 50.50 -47.36
C ASP A 57 -49.66 50.03 -47.34
N PRO A 58 -50.53 50.61 -48.19
CA PRO A 58 -51.97 50.33 -48.20
C PRO A 58 -52.32 48.87 -48.59
N ASN A 59 -51.41 48.17 -49.21
CA ASN A 59 -51.59 46.74 -49.57
C ASN A 59 -50.47 45.89 -49.00
N GLY A 60 -49.75 46.42 -47.97
CA GLY A 60 -48.61 45.75 -47.35
C GLY A 60 -49.00 44.57 -46.45
N GLN A 61 -48.04 43.70 -46.21
CA GLN A 61 -48.20 42.66 -45.21
C GLN A 61 -48.10 43.25 -43.79
N PRO A 62 -48.77 42.65 -42.78
CA PRO A 62 -48.66 43.11 -41.42
C PRO A 62 -47.20 43.19 -40.97
N LYS A 63 -46.74 44.39 -40.54
CA LYS A 63 -45.36 44.68 -40.12
C LYS A 63 -45.33 45.03 -38.63
N SER A 64 -44.28 44.63 -37.97
CA SER A 64 -44.07 45.02 -36.56
C SER A 64 -43.24 46.31 -36.55
N GLU A 65 -43.81 47.37 -36.02
CA GLU A 65 -43.19 48.70 -35.86
C GLU A 65 -43.18 49.10 -34.37
N ASP A 66 -42.14 49.77 -33.95
CA ASP A 66 -42.08 50.39 -32.65
C ASP A 66 -42.50 51.83 -32.75
N LEU A 67 -43.69 52.13 -32.28
CA LEU A 67 -44.34 53.46 -32.43
C LEU A 67 -43.83 54.48 -31.39
N GLY A 68 -42.86 54.13 -30.58
CA GLY A 68 -42.25 54.98 -29.58
C GLY A 68 -43.23 55.56 -28.54
N ASN A 69 -42.84 56.68 -27.88
CA ASN A 69 -43.66 57.48 -27.00
C ASN A 69 -44.53 56.72 -25.97
N GLY A 70 -44.05 55.61 -25.46
CA GLY A 70 -44.78 54.77 -24.48
C GLY A 70 -45.83 53.82 -25.09
N LEU A 71 -46.06 53.85 -26.39
CA LEU A 71 -46.94 52.92 -27.06
C LEU A 71 -46.28 51.51 -27.23
N GLY A 72 -44.96 51.47 -27.52
CA GLY A 72 -44.20 50.25 -27.74
C GLY A 72 -44.44 49.60 -29.09
N LYS A 73 -44.20 48.25 -29.18
CA LYS A 73 -44.30 47.52 -30.43
C LYS A 73 -45.73 47.17 -30.83
N TYR A 74 -46.07 47.52 -32.03
CA TYR A 74 -47.36 47.23 -32.65
C TYR A 74 -47.21 46.37 -33.90
N ARG A 75 -48.16 45.51 -34.17
CA ARG A 75 -48.37 44.86 -35.47
C ARG A 75 -49.33 45.66 -36.28
N VAL A 76 -48.83 46.45 -37.25
CA VAL A 76 -49.62 47.38 -38.07
C VAL A 76 -49.89 46.81 -39.45
N VAL A 77 -51.05 47.12 -39.99
CA VAL A 77 -51.45 46.77 -41.39
C VAL A 77 -52.18 47.94 -41.99
N GLY A 78 -51.83 48.29 -43.22
CA GLY A 78 -52.52 49.26 -44.05
C GLY A 78 -53.52 48.63 -45.02
N THR A 79 -54.69 49.18 -45.15
CA THR A 79 -55.73 48.74 -46.10
C THR A 79 -56.16 49.91 -46.92
N ALA A 80 -56.30 49.79 -48.24
CA ALA A 80 -56.84 50.83 -49.10
C ALA A 80 -58.27 51.16 -48.73
N GLY A 81 -58.54 52.47 -48.39
CA GLY A 81 -59.83 53.00 -48.07
C GLY A 81 -60.48 53.74 -49.25
N PRO A 82 -61.69 54.32 -49.05
CA PRO A 82 -62.37 55.17 -50.05
C PRO A 82 -61.55 56.42 -50.40
N GLU A 83 -61.71 56.97 -51.57
CA GLU A 83 -61.09 58.20 -52.05
C GLU A 83 -59.58 58.30 -51.98
N GLY A 84 -58.87 57.12 -52.12
CA GLY A 84 -57.41 57.06 -52.05
C GLY A 84 -56.82 57.19 -50.63
N SER A 85 -57.64 57.07 -49.58
CA SER A 85 -57.17 57.00 -48.21
C SER A 85 -56.61 55.65 -47.85
N VAL A 86 -55.66 55.57 -46.89
CA VAL A 86 -55.13 54.33 -46.30
C VAL A 86 -55.68 54.25 -44.87
N VAL A 87 -56.37 53.14 -44.58
CA VAL A 87 -56.79 52.79 -43.23
C VAL A 87 -55.74 51.93 -42.57
N VAL A 88 -55.09 52.46 -41.57
CA VAL A 88 -54.07 51.73 -40.77
C VAL A 88 -54.70 51.20 -39.50
N THR A 89 -54.50 49.89 -39.24
CA THR A 89 -54.92 49.27 -37.98
C THR A 89 -53.69 48.63 -37.34
N GLY A 90 -53.51 48.92 -36.02
CA GLY A 90 -52.38 48.35 -35.26
C GLY A 90 -52.84 47.63 -34.02
N LEU A 91 -52.28 46.45 -33.73
CA LEU A 91 -52.52 45.68 -32.50
C LEU A 91 -51.27 45.70 -31.65
N PRO A 92 -51.36 45.96 -30.32
CA PRO A 92 -50.23 45.97 -29.44
C PRO A 92 -49.64 44.57 -29.28
N LEU A 93 -48.28 44.43 -29.34
CA LEU A 93 -47.57 43.19 -29.13
C LEU A 93 -47.21 42.96 -27.66
N ALA A 94 -47.28 43.99 -26.82
CA ALA A 94 -46.90 43.91 -25.40
C ALA A 94 -47.63 42.79 -24.60
N PRO A 95 -48.95 42.54 -24.75
CA PRO A 95 -49.61 41.42 -24.11
C PRO A 95 -49.12 40.01 -24.57
N VAL A 96 -48.74 39.93 -25.85
CA VAL A 96 -48.20 38.70 -26.43
C VAL A 96 -46.78 38.44 -25.89
N ASP A 97 -45.93 39.48 -25.91
CA ASP A 97 -44.55 39.38 -25.39
C ASP A 97 -44.54 39.05 -23.89
N GLN A 98 -45.42 39.65 -23.10
CA GLN A 98 -45.57 39.28 -21.67
C GLN A 98 -45.98 37.83 -21.48
N THR A 99 -46.95 37.35 -22.28
CA THR A 99 -47.37 35.92 -22.22
C THR A 99 -46.25 34.99 -22.57
N VAL A 100 -45.49 35.28 -23.64
CA VAL A 100 -44.32 34.48 -24.08
C VAL A 100 -43.25 34.49 -23.02
N GLN A 101 -42.93 35.63 -22.40
CA GLN A 101 -41.96 35.72 -21.32
C GLN A 101 -42.39 34.92 -20.08
N GLN A 102 -43.67 35.01 -19.68
CA GLN A 102 -44.19 34.24 -18.55
C GLN A 102 -44.08 32.72 -18.83
N LEU A 103 -44.48 32.28 -20.03
CA LEU A 103 -44.35 30.87 -20.42
C LEU A 103 -42.89 30.40 -20.44
N ALA A 104 -41.99 31.24 -20.97
CA ALA A 104 -40.56 30.93 -20.99
C ALA A 104 -39.97 30.77 -19.57
N VAL A 105 -40.36 31.67 -18.64
CA VAL A 105 -39.96 31.58 -17.23
C VAL A 105 -40.51 30.30 -16.59
N ILE A 106 -41.83 30.03 -16.77
CA ILE A 106 -42.45 28.82 -16.19
C ILE A 106 -41.77 27.54 -16.72
N ILE A 107 -41.56 27.46 -18.05
CA ILE A 107 -40.90 26.28 -18.66
C ILE A 107 -39.47 26.13 -18.09
N THR A 108 -38.71 27.22 -18.00
CA THR A 108 -37.37 27.22 -17.47
C THR A 108 -37.32 26.76 -16.01
N VAL A 109 -38.20 27.26 -15.18
CA VAL A 109 -38.27 26.82 -13.75
C VAL A 109 -38.67 25.38 -13.63
N VAL A 110 -39.70 24.93 -14.38
CA VAL A 110 -40.12 23.52 -14.35
C VAL A 110 -39.00 22.58 -14.85
N ALA A 111 -38.29 22.96 -15.93
CA ALA A 111 -37.16 22.17 -16.43
C ALA A 111 -36.01 22.11 -15.42
N LEU A 112 -35.68 23.24 -14.76
CA LEU A 112 -34.62 23.26 -13.76
C LEU A 112 -34.97 22.40 -12.52
N VAL A 113 -36.18 22.52 -12.01
CA VAL A 113 -36.66 21.73 -10.86
C VAL A 113 -36.64 20.23 -11.23
N GLY A 114 -37.13 19.86 -12.43
CA GLY A 114 -37.12 18.49 -12.90
C GLY A 114 -35.70 17.93 -13.02
N LEU A 115 -34.76 18.71 -13.56
CA LEU A 115 -33.35 18.30 -13.67
C LEU A 115 -32.70 18.10 -12.30
N LEU A 116 -32.93 19.01 -11.36
CA LEU A 116 -32.39 18.91 -9.99
C LEU A 116 -32.99 17.69 -9.26
N ALA A 117 -34.29 17.44 -9.38
CA ALA A 117 -34.94 16.29 -8.80
C ALA A 117 -34.41 14.98 -9.37
N ALA A 118 -34.26 14.89 -10.71
CA ALA A 118 -33.69 13.71 -11.36
C ALA A 118 -32.23 13.46 -10.95
N GLY A 119 -31.42 14.50 -10.87
CA GLY A 119 -30.04 14.45 -10.40
C GLY A 119 -29.93 13.96 -8.94
N PHE A 120 -30.78 14.48 -8.06
CA PHE A 120 -30.84 14.05 -6.66
C PHE A 120 -31.25 12.58 -6.51
N ILE A 121 -32.29 12.15 -7.22
CA ILE A 121 -32.76 10.76 -7.21
C ILE A 121 -31.65 9.81 -7.74
N ALA A 122 -30.99 10.17 -8.86
CA ALA A 122 -29.88 9.37 -9.41
C ALA A 122 -28.73 9.26 -8.42
N ALA A 123 -28.30 10.37 -7.81
CA ALA A 123 -27.24 10.39 -6.81
C ALA A 123 -27.60 9.55 -5.57
N PHE A 124 -28.84 9.64 -5.12
CA PHE A 124 -29.34 8.82 -4.02
C PHE A 124 -29.32 7.32 -4.34
N ILE A 125 -29.84 6.90 -5.49
CA ILE A 125 -29.83 5.49 -5.93
C ILE A 125 -28.39 4.97 -6.02
N ILE A 126 -27.47 5.71 -6.68
CA ILE A 126 -26.07 5.33 -6.81
C ILE A 126 -25.42 5.17 -5.44
N SER A 127 -25.65 6.13 -4.53
CA SER A 127 -25.03 6.10 -3.20
C SER A 127 -25.48 4.90 -2.36
N VAL A 128 -26.76 4.53 -2.46
CA VAL A 128 -27.34 3.36 -1.75
C VAL A 128 -26.84 2.05 -2.38
N SER A 129 -26.84 1.94 -3.71
CA SER A 129 -26.43 0.74 -4.42
C SER A 129 -24.93 0.43 -4.27
N LEU A 130 -24.09 1.44 -4.09
CA LEU A 130 -22.64 1.24 -3.92
C LEU A 130 -22.20 1.05 -2.44
N ARG A 131 -23.08 1.21 -1.47
CA ARG A 131 -22.75 1.00 -0.05
C ARG A 131 -22.19 -0.39 0.26
N PRO A 132 -22.80 -1.49 -0.22
CA PRO A 132 -22.26 -2.85 0.01
C PRO A 132 -20.85 -3.00 -0.56
N LEU A 133 -20.60 -2.51 -1.77
CA LEU A 133 -19.27 -2.59 -2.39
C LEU A 133 -18.20 -1.88 -1.57
N ARG A 134 -18.51 -0.71 -0.99
CA ARG A 134 -17.58 0.01 -0.11
C ARG A 134 -17.27 -0.78 1.16
N ARG A 135 -18.26 -1.51 1.74
CA ARG A 135 -18.01 -2.35 2.91
C ARG A 135 -17.14 -3.55 2.57
N VAL A 136 -17.40 -4.21 1.44
CA VAL A 136 -16.57 -5.32 0.95
C VAL A 136 -15.13 -4.87 0.72
N ALA A 137 -14.94 -3.71 0.07
CA ALA A 137 -13.62 -3.12 -0.13
C ALA A 137 -12.93 -2.78 1.20
N GLY A 138 -13.67 -2.26 2.18
CA GLY A 138 -13.15 -2.01 3.52
C GLY A 138 -12.67 -3.29 4.23
N THR A 139 -13.43 -4.37 4.15
CA THR A 139 -13.04 -5.69 4.68
C THR A 139 -11.74 -6.18 4.02
N ALA A 140 -11.64 -6.09 2.69
CA ALA A 140 -10.44 -6.50 1.96
C ALA A 140 -9.21 -5.65 2.36
N THR A 141 -9.36 -4.34 2.53
CA THR A 141 -8.28 -3.45 2.98
C THR A 141 -7.85 -3.77 4.42
N GLN A 142 -8.79 -4.07 5.30
CA GLN A 142 -8.49 -4.45 6.68
C GLN A 142 -7.65 -5.74 6.73
N VAL A 143 -8.01 -6.75 5.95
CA VAL A 143 -7.25 -8.02 5.87
C VAL A 143 -5.87 -7.81 5.27
N ALA A 144 -5.75 -6.97 4.22
CA ALA A 144 -4.47 -6.66 3.59
C ALA A 144 -3.48 -5.95 4.52
N GLY A 145 -3.97 -5.24 5.54
CA GLY A 145 -3.14 -4.57 6.55
C GLY A 145 -2.78 -5.43 7.76
N MET A 146 -3.24 -6.69 7.84
CA MET A 146 -2.90 -7.57 8.95
C MET A 146 -1.52 -8.22 8.73
N PRO A 147 -0.69 -8.33 9.77
CA PRO A 147 0.55 -9.11 9.71
C PRO A 147 0.18 -10.61 9.62
N LEU A 148 0.29 -11.19 8.44
CA LEU A 148 -0.03 -12.61 8.16
C LEU A 148 1.21 -13.52 8.26
N ASP A 149 2.37 -12.94 8.54
CA ASP A 149 3.69 -13.59 8.51
C ASP A 149 4.10 -14.19 9.86
N SER A 150 3.47 -13.81 10.97
CA SER A 150 3.88 -14.25 12.30
C SER A 150 2.71 -14.48 13.27
N GLY A 151 2.75 -15.61 13.98
CA GLY A 151 1.82 -15.94 15.05
C GLY A 151 0.57 -16.72 14.64
N GLU A 152 -0.32 -16.95 15.61
CA GLU A 152 -1.63 -17.54 15.40
C GLU A 152 -2.58 -16.49 14.78
N VAL A 153 -2.70 -16.54 13.45
CA VAL A 153 -3.54 -15.59 12.72
C VAL A 153 -5.00 -16.03 12.76
N ALA A 154 -5.75 -15.54 13.74
CA ALA A 154 -7.20 -15.69 13.74
C ALA A 154 -7.83 -14.70 12.74
N LEU A 155 -8.00 -15.12 11.48
CA LEU A 155 -8.75 -14.36 10.47
C LEU A 155 -10.24 -14.38 10.80
N ALA A 156 -10.65 -13.59 11.81
CA ALA A 156 -12.04 -13.45 12.23
C ALA A 156 -12.82 -12.45 11.36
N VAL A 157 -12.14 -11.68 10.53
CA VAL A 157 -12.76 -10.66 9.66
C VAL A 157 -13.51 -11.33 8.52
N ARG A 158 -14.80 -10.99 8.36
CA ARG A 158 -15.67 -11.49 7.29
C ARG A 158 -16.52 -10.38 6.71
N VAL A 159 -16.90 -10.54 5.45
CA VAL A 159 -17.95 -9.74 4.83
C VAL A 159 -19.27 -10.12 5.49
N PRO A 160 -20.07 -9.14 5.99
CA PRO A 160 -21.35 -9.42 6.65
C PRO A 160 -22.35 -10.15 5.74
N ASP A 161 -23.18 -11.01 6.30
CA ASP A 161 -24.16 -11.83 5.56
C ASP A 161 -25.10 -11.00 4.68
N ARG A 162 -25.48 -9.80 5.13
CA ARG A 162 -26.27 -8.85 4.32
C ARG A 162 -25.61 -8.40 3.01
N ASP A 163 -24.31 -8.57 2.87
CA ASP A 163 -23.49 -8.18 1.70
C ASP A 163 -23.00 -9.43 0.94
N THR A 164 -23.55 -10.62 1.22
CA THR A 164 -23.21 -11.90 0.57
C THR A 164 -24.41 -12.54 -0.13
N ASP A 165 -25.46 -11.76 -0.45
CA ASP A 165 -26.65 -12.25 -1.15
C ASP A 165 -26.27 -12.79 -2.55
N PRO A 166 -26.46 -14.10 -2.83
CA PRO A 166 -26.06 -14.69 -4.09
C PRO A 166 -26.84 -14.19 -5.32
N HIS A 167 -27.96 -13.48 -5.10
CA HIS A 167 -28.79 -12.93 -6.17
C HIS A 167 -28.31 -11.58 -6.67
N THR A 168 -27.29 -10.99 -6.03
CA THR A 168 -26.68 -9.72 -6.46
C THR A 168 -25.23 -9.92 -6.83
N GLU A 169 -24.73 -9.19 -7.83
CA GLU A 169 -23.31 -9.25 -8.26
C GLU A 169 -22.35 -8.89 -7.12
N VAL A 170 -22.71 -7.89 -6.31
CA VAL A 170 -21.87 -7.47 -5.16
C VAL A 170 -21.90 -8.55 -4.07
N GLY A 171 -23.03 -9.19 -3.86
CA GLY A 171 -23.15 -10.28 -2.89
C GLY A 171 -22.37 -11.53 -3.30
N GLN A 172 -22.34 -11.86 -4.58
CA GLN A 172 -21.48 -12.94 -5.12
C GLN A 172 -19.99 -12.65 -4.86
N VAL A 173 -19.55 -11.39 -5.07
CA VAL A 173 -18.19 -10.98 -4.74
C VAL A 173 -17.92 -11.08 -3.24
N GLY A 174 -18.87 -10.65 -2.40
CA GLY A 174 -18.78 -10.78 -0.94
C GLY A 174 -18.62 -12.24 -0.48
N ALA A 175 -19.43 -13.14 -1.03
CA ALA A 175 -19.34 -14.58 -0.75
C ALA A 175 -18.01 -15.19 -1.23
N ALA A 176 -17.54 -14.82 -2.44
CA ALA A 176 -16.27 -15.28 -2.96
C ALA A 176 -15.08 -14.82 -2.09
N ILE A 177 -15.13 -13.59 -1.57
CA ILE A 177 -14.11 -13.09 -0.64
C ILE A 177 -14.15 -13.89 0.68
N ASN A 178 -15.32 -14.18 1.25
CA ASN A 178 -15.41 -15.00 2.45
C ASN A 178 -14.82 -16.40 2.23
N HIS A 179 -15.13 -17.03 1.09
CA HIS A 179 -14.56 -18.34 0.75
C HIS A 179 -13.02 -18.27 0.57
N MET A 180 -12.51 -17.21 -0.04
CA MET A 180 -11.07 -16.98 -0.14
C MET A 180 -10.43 -16.83 1.24
N LEU A 181 -11.05 -16.05 2.14
CA LEU A 181 -10.57 -15.87 3.51
C LEU A 181 -10.57 -17.16 4.32
N GLU A 182 -11.57 -18.05 4.11
CA GLU A 182 -11.59 -19.40 4.70
C GLU A 182 -10.43 -20.25 4.22
N ASN A 183 -10.15 -20.25 2.91
CA ASN A 183 -9.04 -21.02 2.34
C ASN A 183 -7.68 -20.52 2.84
N VAL A 184 -7.51 -19.19 2.94
CA VAL A 184 -6.29 -18.58 3.50
C VAL A 184 -6.15 -18.94 4.98
N ALA A 185 -7.21 -18.84 5.78
CA ALA A 185 -7.19 -19.21 7.19
C ALA A 185 -6.83 -20.70 7.38
N ALA A 186 -7.43 -21.59 6.58
CA ALA A 186 -7.13 -23.01 6.61
C ALA A 186 -5.65 -23.30 6.22
N ALA A 187 -5.13 -22.62 5.20
CA ALA A 187 -3.74 -22.76 4.79
C ALA A 187 -2.75 -22.29 5.87
N LEU A 188 -3.03 -21.14 6.51
CA LEU A 188 -2.21 -20.62 7.61
C LEU A 188 -2.24 -21.57 8.83
N THR A 189 -3.41 -22.10 9.16
CA THR A 189 -3.57 -23.07 10.26
C THR A 189 -2.81 -24.36 9.95
N ALA A 190 -2.92 -24.89 8.73
CA ALA A 190 -2.19 -26.09 8.31
C ALA A 190 -0.67 -25.86 8.36
N ARG A 191 -0.19 -24.70 7.93
CA ARG A 191 1.21 -24.31 8.03
C ARG A 191 1.66 -24.26 9.49
N HIS A 192 0.92 -23.60 10.37
CA HIS A 192 1.21 -23.50 11.79
C HIS A 192 1.28 -24.89 12.47
N ILE A 193 0.32 -25.78 12.17
CA ILE A 193 0.33 -27.16 12.66
C ILE A 193 1.57 -27.92 12.15
N SER A 194 1.95 -27.74 10.88
CA SER A 194 3.16 -28.37 10.31
C SER A 194 4.43 -27.86 11.00
N GLU A 195 4.53 -26.56 11.23
CA GLU A 195 5.65 -25.95 11.97
C GLU A 195 5.72 -26.49 13.41
N MET A 196 4.59 -26.58 14.11
CA MET A 196 4.52 -27.16 15.45
C MET A 196 4.93 -28.63 15.49
N ARG A 197 4.53 -29.44 14.50
CA ARG A 197 4.92 -30.86 14.39
C ARG A 197 6.41 -30.99 14.17
N ILE A 198 7.00 -30.18 13.29
CA ILE A 198 8.45 -30.18 13.06
C ILE A 198 9.19 -29.79 14.35
N ARG A 199 8.70 -28.79 15.08
CA ARG A 199 9.27 -28.36 16.38
C ARG A 199 9.27 -29.51 17.41
N SER A 200 8.12 -30.19 17.56
CA SER A 200 8.01 -31.32 18.48
C SER A 200 8.92 -32.48 18.06
N PHE A 201 8.88 -32.86 16.78
CA PHE A 201 9.74 -33.92 16.25
C PHE A 201 11.21 -33.64 16.50
N VAL A 202 11.66 -32.40 16.25
CA VAL A 202 13.07 -32.03 16.49
C VAL A 202 13.41 -32.09 17.96
N ALA A 203 12.52 -31.63 18.88
CA ALA A 203 12.77 -31.70 20.32
C ALA A 203 12.87 -33.17 20.80
N ASP A 204 11.94 -34.02 20.35
CA ASP A 204 11.89 -35.45 20.74
C ASP A 204 13.11 -36.22 20.19
N ALA A 205 13.44 -36.01 18.90
CA ALA A 205 14.62 -36.59 18.29
C ALA A 205 15.93 -36.21 19.01
N SER A 206 15.98 -35.01 19.57
CA SER A 206 17.13 -34.54 20.37
C SER A 206 17.41 -35.41 21.55
N HIS A 207 16.37 -35.68 22.34
CA HIS A 207 16.50 -36.49 23.54
C HIS A 207 16.77 -37.94 23.19
N GLU A 208 16.09 -38.48 22.17
CA GLU A 208 16.22 -39.85 21.73
C GLU A 208 17.58 -40.17 21.09
N LEU A 209 18.26 -39.18 20.50
CA LEU A 209 19.60 -39.36 19.92
C LEU A 209 20.72 -39.13 20.93
N ARG A 210 20.55 -38.20 21.87
CA ARG A 210 21.59 -37.90 22.89
C ARG A 210 21.87 -39.11 23.80
N THR A 211 20.85 -39.82 24.21
CA THR A 211 20.94 -40.95 25.14
C THR A 211 21.79 -42.11 24.59
N PRO A 212 21.54 -42.64 23.39
CA PRO A 212 22.38 -43.73 22.84
C PRO A 212 23.81 -43.27 22.56
N LEU A 213 24.02 -42.03 22.11
CA LEU A 213 25.38 -41.50 21.88
C LEU A 213 26.16 -41.37 23.18
N ALA A 214 25.53 -40.91 24.27
CA ALA A 214 26.15 -40.87 25.59
C ALA A 214 26.49 -42.27 26.10
N SER A 215 25.65 -43.28 25.85
CA SER A 215 25.89 -44.68 26.19
C SER A 215 27.08 -45.24 25.41
N ILE A 216 27.13 -45.06 24.08
CA ILE A 216 28.24 -45.49 23.23
C ILE A 216 29.55 -44.89 23.71
N ARG A 217 29.57 -43.57 23.99
CA ARG A 217 30.72 -42.88 24.53
C ARG A 217 31.16 -43.48 25.87
N GLY A 218 30.20 -43.66 26.80
CA GLY A 218 30.44 -44.18 28.14
C GLY A 218 31.03 -45.59 28.11
N TYR A 219 30.48 -46.46 27.26
CA TYR A 219 31.06 -47.84 27.10
C TYR A 219 32.45 -47.83 26.45
N ALA A 220 32.68 -47.00 25.46
CA ALA A 220 34.01 -46.87 24.84
C ALA A 220 35.03 -46.34 25.85
N GLU A 221 34.68 -45.35 26.65
CA GLU A 221 35.54 -44.79 27.70
C GLU A 221 35.80 -45.78 28.84
N LEU A 222 34.78 -46.50 29.31
CA LEU A 222 34.92 -47.54 30.34
C LEU A 222 35.84 -48.67 29.89
N THR A 223 35.67 -49.13 28.63
CA THR A 223 36.50 -50.18 28.06
C THR A 223 37.95 -49.72 27.91
N ARG A 224 38.18 -48.47 27.53
CA ARG A 224 39.54 -47.92 27.41
C ARG A 224 40.22 -47.70 28.79
N ARG A 225 39.47 -47.41 29.83
CA ARG A 225 39.98 -47.22 31.21
C ARG A 225 40.12 -48.51 31.99
N SER A 226 39.59 -49.64 31.51
CA SER A 226 39.78 -50.93 32.14
C SER A 226 41.26 -51.33 32.09
N ASP A 227 41.81 -51.87 33.25
CA ASP A 227 43.22 -52.24 33.40
C ASP A 227 43.67 -53.43 32.47
N ALA A 228 42.81 -53.85 31.57
CA ALA A 228 43.15 -54.89 30.58
C ALA A 228 44.09 -54.29 29.51
N GLN A 229 45.22 -54.99 29.27
CA GLN A 229 46.12 -54.63 28.16
C GLN A 229 45.40 -54.90 26.84
N LEU A 230 44.76 -53.77 26.30
CA LEU A 230 44.09 -53.82 25.02
C LEU A 230 45.12 -53.88 23.89
N PRO A 231 44.94 -54.73 22.87
CA PRO A 231 45.72 -54.63 21.64
C PRO A 231 45.66 -53.23 21.04
N ALA A 232 46.75 -52.75 20.46
CA ALA A 232 46.86 -51.40 19.92
C ALA A 232 45.71 -51.06 18.92
N ASP A 233 45.32 -52.04 18.11
CA ASP A 233 44.20 -51.89 17.16
C ASP A 233 42.85 -51.69 17.88
N ALA A 234 42.61 -52.35 19.00
CA ALA A 234 41.40 -52.21 19.81
C ALA A 234 41.36 -50.85 20.51
N ALA A 235 42.50 -50.42 21.06
CA ALA A 235 42.62 -49.07 21.68
C ALA A 235 42.36 -47.96 20.66
N ASN A 236 42.91 -48.10 19.44
CA ASN A 236 42.67 -47.15 18.33
C ASN A 236 41.20 -47.15 17.88
N ALA A 237 40.56 -48.34 17.80
CA ALA A 237 39.17 -48.46 17.43
C ALA A 237 38.26 -47.77 18.47
N LEU A 238 38.49 -47.99 19.76
CA LEU A 238 37.75 -47.33 20.86
C LEU A 238 37.91 -45.83 20.85
N SER A 239 39.12 -45.31 20.64
CA SER A 239 39.39 -43.89 20.53
C SER A 239 38.64 -43.24 19.35
N ARG A 240 38.54 -43.98 18.21
CA ARG A 240 37.74 -43.57 17.05
C ARG A 240 36.24 -43.54 17.37
N ILE A 241 35.71 -44.57 18.05
CA ILE A 241 34.31 -44.64 18.46
C ILE A 241 33.99 -43.49 19.44
N GLU A 242 34.85 -43.22 20.39
CA GLU A 242 34.69 -42.10 21.32
C GLU A 242 34.65 -40.75 20.60
N SER A 243 35.62 -40.47 19.73
CA SER A 243 35.69 -39.25 18.96
C SER A 243 34.51 -39.07 18.03
N GLU A 244 34.05 -40.15 17.38
CA GLU A 244 32.88 -40.10 16.49
C GLU A 244 31.56 -39.89 17.26
N SER A 245 31.45 -40.49 18.45
CA SER A 245 30.29 -40.27 19.34
C SER A 245 30.20 -38.82 19.80
N VAL A 246 31.33 -38.19 20.19
CA VAL A 246 31.40 -36.75 20.53
C VAL A 246 30.99 -35.91 19.32
N ARG A 247 31.52 -36.20 18.14
CA ARG A 247 31.17 -35.49 16.91
C ARG A 247 29.70 -35.59 16.55
N MET A 248 29.11 -36.78 16.67
CA MET A 248 27.67 -36.98 16.42
C MET A 248 26.81 -36.23 17.43
N THR A 249 27.22 -36.23 18.71
CA THR A 249 26.52 -35.44 19.74
C THR A 249 26.49 -33.94 19.39
N SER A 250 27.64 -33.37 19.05
CA SER A 250 27.75 -31.97 18.63
C SER A 250 26.88 -31.68 17.39
N LEU A 251 26.91 -32.59 16.38
CA LEU A 251 26.11 -32.47 15.14
C LEU A 251 24.59 -32.42 15.45
N VAL A 252 24.14 -33.32 16.32
CA VAL A 252 22.74 -33.36 16.76
C VAL A 252 22.39 -32.09 17.51
N GLU A 253 23.20 -31.61 18.46
CA GLU A 253 23.00 -30.40 19.19
C GLU A 253 22.94 -29.16 18.30
N ASP A 254 23.81 -29.05 17.29
CA ASP A 254 23.85 -28.01 16.29
C ASP A 254 22.58 -27.98 15.43
N LEU A 255 22.12 -29.14 14.93
CA LEU A 255 20.88 -29.27 14.18
C LEU A 255 19.65 -28.80 14.99
N LEU A 256 19.66 -29.19 16.27
CA LEU A 256 18.56 -28.83 17.19
C LEU A 256 18.53 -27.35 17.53
N LEU A 257 19.72 -26.76 17.72
CA LEU A 257 19.83 -25.32 17.90
C LEU A 257 19.25 -24.57 16.67
N LEU A 258 19.70 -24.95 15.47
CA LEU A 258 19.17 -24.34 14.24
C LEU A 258 17.66 -24.47 14.12
N ALA A 259 17.11 -25.67 14.41
CA ALA A 259 15.67 -25.88 14.35
C ALA A 259 14.90 -25.07 15.40
N ARG A 260 15.47 -24.83 16.59
CA ARG A 260 14.87 -23.96 17.63
C ARG A 260 14.91 -22.49 17.25
N LEU A 261 16.01 -22.02 16.65
CA LEU A 261 16.16 -20.63 16.21
C LEU A 261 15.24 -20.34 15.00
N ASP A 262 15.17 -21.24 14.01
CA ASP A 262 14.22 -21.14 12.89
C ASP A 262 12.77 -21.12 13.36
N ALA A 263 12.48 -21.82 14.45
CA ALA A 263 11.16 -21.84 15.07
C ALA A 263 10.81 -20.56 15.84
N GLY A 264 11.71 -19.56 15.85
CA GLY A 264 11.47 -18.29 16.54
C GLY A 264 11.39 -18.43 18.07
N ARG A 265 12.06 -19.42 18.67
CA ARG A 265 12.09 -19.54 20.12
C ARG A 265 12.83 -18.33 20.69
N PRO A 266 12.26 -17.62 21.69
CA PRO A 266 12.94 -16.48 22.27
C PRO A 266 14.28 -16.90 22.88
N ILE A 267 15.31 -16.11 22.60
CA ILE A 267 16.60 -16.17 23.25
C ILE A 267 16.49 -15.38 24.56
N GLU A 268 17.17 -15.81 25.61
CA GLU A 268 17.27 -15.04 26.85
C GLU A 268 18.24 -13.88 26.61
N PHE A 269 17.77 -12.66 26.75
CA PHE A 269 18.58 -11.46 26.55
C PHE A 269 19.05 -10.93 27.90
N GLU A 270 20.35 -11.01 28.11
CA GLU A 270 21.05 -10.43 29.27
C GLU A 270 22.15 -9.47 28.80
N PRO A 271 22.63 -8.54 29.66
CA PRO A 271 23.79 -7.73 29.33
C PRO A 271 25.03 -8.60 29.17
N VAL A 272 25.67 -8.59 28.01
CA VAL A 272 26.89 -9.35 27.68
C VAL A 272 28.02 -8.39 27.37
N ASP A 273 29.13 -8.50 28.10
CA ASP A 273 30.38 -7.81 27.79
C ASP A 273 31.09 -8.54 26.63
N LEU A 274 30.95 -8.02 25.42
CA LEU A 274 31.59 -8.55 24.23
C LEU A 274 33.13 -8.46 24.32
N SER A 275 33.68 -7.46 24.99
CA SER A 275 35.14 -7.30 25.13
C SER A 275 35.74 -8.48 25.90
N ALA A 276 35.13 -8.84 27.04
CA ALA A 276 35.54 -10.00 27.80
C ALA A 276 35.31 -11.32 27.07
N LEU A 277 34.17 -11.44 26.35
CA LEU A 277 33.83 -12.63 25.59
C LEU A 277 34.84 -12.89 24.46
N VAL A 278 35.20 -11.86 23.69
CA VAL A 278 36.16 -11.95 22.60
C VAL A 278 37.54 -12.34 23.11
N VAL A 279 38.01 -11.76 24.25
CA VAL A 279 39.27 -12.14 24.89
C VAL A 279 39.30 -13.63 25.21
N THR A 280 38.25 -14.14 25.83
CA THR A 280 38.11 -15.56 26.20
C THR A 280 38.18 -16.44 24.96
N CYS A 281 37.37 -16.16 23.94
CA CYS A 281 37.31 -16.97 22.72
C CYS A 281 38.64 -16.97 21.95
N VAL A 282 39.36 -15.83 21.87
CA VAL A 282 40.67 -15.76 21.20
C VAL A 282 41.73 -16.50 22.01
N SER A 283 41.70 -16.42 23.33
CA SER A 283 42.59 -17.20 24.22
C SER A 283 42.39 -18.70 24.00
N ASP A 284 41.15 -19.18 23.97
CA ASP A 284 40.83 -20.58 23.71
C ASP A 284 41.29 -21.04 22.31
N ALA A 285 41.06 -20.14 21.31
CA ALA A 285 41.51 -20.40 19.94
C ALA A 285 43.04 -20.52 19.82
N HIS A 286 43.79 -19.69 20.57
CA HIS A 286 45.24 -19.73 20.64
C HIS A 286 45.76 -21.05 21.21
N VAL A 287 45.13 -21.55 22.29
CA VAL A 287 45.45 -22.85 22.87
C VAL A 287 45.12 -23.99 21.90
N ALA A 288 44.00 -23.93 21.19
CA ALA A 288 43.56 -24.96 20.26
C ALA A 288 44.33 -24.96 18.93
N GLY A 289 44.95 -23.84 18.55
CA GLY A 289 45.68 -23.66 17.30
C GLY A 289 46.95 -22.84 17.49
N PRO A 290 47.96 -23.40 18.18
CA PRO A 290 49.23 -22.71 18.47
C PRO A 290 50.05 -22.42 17.22
N ASP A 291 49.79 -23.10 16.11
CA ASP A 291 50.45 -22.91 14.82
C ASP A 291 49.93 -21.69 14.02
N HIS A 292 48.90 -20.96 14.54
CA HIS A 292 48.37 -19.76 13.94
C HIS A 292 48.79 -18.53 14.75
N ASN A 293 48.88 -17.37 14.10
CA ASN A 293 49.16 -16.09 14.76
C ASN A 293 47.84 -15.39 15.07
N TRP A 294 47.51 -15.29 16.35
CA TRP A 294 46.26 -14.69 16.82
C TRP A 294 46.52 -13.25 17.28
N ASP A 295 45.84 -12.28 16.65
CA ASP A 295 45.89 -10.86 16.98
C ASP A 295 44.51 -10.38 17.43
N LEU A 296 44.47 -9.56 18.49
CA LEU A 296 43.25 -9.06 19.09
C LEU A 296 43.29 -7.54 19.17
N ARG A 297 42.25 -6.90 18.64
CA ARG A 297 42.10 -5.44 18.68
C ARG A 297 40.75 -5.08 19.31
N LEU A 298 40.84 -4.43 20.48
CA LEU A 298 39.67 -4.01 21.26
C LEU A 298 39.64 -2.48 21.36
N PRO A 299 38.47 -1.86 21.52
CA PRO A 299 38.35 -0.47 21.91
C PRO A 299 38.77 -0.29 23.37
N ASP A 300 39.06 0.96 23.76
CA ASP A 300 39.46 1.30 25.14
C ASP A 300 38.33 1.11 26.14
N GLU A 301 37.07 1.24 25.73
CA GLU A 301 35.89 1.07 26.54
C GLU A 301 35.24 -0.30 26.34
N PRO A 302 34.70 -0.96 27.37
CA PRO A 302 33.95 -2.20 27.24
C PRO A 302 32.72 -2.02 26.35
N VAL A 303 32.48 -2.98 25.46
CA VAL A 303 31.31 -2.99 24.58
C VAL A 303 30.29 -3.99 25.11
N VAL A 304 29.15 -3.48 25.58
CA VAL A 304 28.05 -4.30 26.13
C VAL A 304 26.88 -4.35 25.16
N VAL A 305 26.38 -5.54 24.92
CA VAL A 305 25.17 -5.80 24.11
C VAL A 305 24.12 -6.56 24.93
N SER A 306 22.87 -6.49 24.51
CA SER A 306 21.84 -7.38 25.04
C SER A 306 21.81 -8.67 24.23
N GLY A 307 22.02 -9.84 24.89
CA GLY A 307 22.08 -11.13 24.19
C GLY A 307 22.28 -12.32 25.11
N ASP A 308 22.42 -13.49 24.51
CA ASP A 308 22.74 -14.77 25.16
C ASP A 308 24.26 -15.01 25.05
N ALA A 309 24.96 -14.97 26.20
CA ALA A 309 26.41 -15.10 26.27
C ALA A 309 26.92 -16.41 25.71
N ASP A 310 26.25 -17.54 25.97
CA ASP A 310 26.64 -18.86 25.47
C ASP A 310 26.50 -18.96 23.96
N ARG A 311 25.45 -18.38 23.41
CA ARG A 311 25.22 -18.35 21.95
C ARG A 311 26.22 -17.45 21.23
N LEU A 312 26.50 -16.27 21.79
CA LEU A 312 27.52 -15.38 21.23
C LEU A 312 28.93 -15.97 21.34
N HIS A 313 29.22 -16.70 22.44
CA HIS A 313 30.43 -17.49 22.55
C HIS A 313 30.52 -18.55 21.43
N GLN A 314 29.43 -19.28 21.17
CA GLN A 314 29.35 -20.28 20.09
C GLN A 314 29.60 -19.66 18.71
N VAL A 315 29.08 -18.45 18.46
CA VAL A 315 29.33 -17.70 17.21
C VAL A 315 30.83 -17.47 17.03
N LEU A 316 31.48 -16.89 18.03
CA LEU A 316 32.92 -16.60 17.98
C LEU A 316 33.74 -17.86 17.83
N ALA A 317 33.45 -18.91 18.64
CA ALA A 317 34.12 -20.19 18.58
C ALA A 317 34.01 -20.81 17.18
N ASN A 318 32.84 -20.75 16.55
CA ASN A 318 32.66 -21.27 15.19
C ASN A 318 33.46 -20.48 14.15
N LEU A 319 33.52 -19.16 14.24
CA LEU A 319 34.28 -18.33 13.30
C LEU A 319 35.79 -18.55 13.47
N LEU A 320 36.28 -18.64 14.71
CA LEU A 320 37.69 -18.88 15.00
C LEU A 320 38.11 -20.32 14.64
N ALA A 321 37.24 -21.31 14.91
CA ALA A 321 37.47 -22.70 14.47
C ALA A 321 37.51 -22.79 12.95
N ASN A 322 36.67 -22.05 12.25
CA ASN A 322 36.67 -21.96 10.81
C ASN A 322 38.01 -21.42 10.25
N ALA A 323 38.51 -20.32 10.83
CA ALA A 323 39.81 -19.77 10.48
C ALA A 323 40.93 -20.81 10.70
N ARG A 324 40.96 -21.49 11.86
CA ARG A 324 41.95 -22.49 12.21
C ARG A 324 41.93 -23.70 11.26
N VAL A 325 40.74 -24.25 10.92
CA VAL A 325 40.60 -25.48 10.16
C VAL A 325 40.80 -25.30 8.67
N HIS A 326 40.41 -24.13 8.13
CA HIS A 326 40.41 -23.88 6.69
C HIS A 326 41.61 -23.06 6.21
N THR A 327 42.51 -22.65 7.11
CA THR A 327 43.75 -21.99 6.73
C THR A 327 45.00 -22.81 7.10
N PRO A 328 46.12 -22.63 6.41
CA PRO A 328 47.35 -23.35 6.73
C PRO A 328 48.00 -22.84 8.02
N PRO A 329 48.86 -23.64 8.66
CA PRO A 329 49.72 -23.15 9.74
C PRO A 329 50.50 -21.89 9.39
N GLY A 330 50.71 -20.98 10.33
CA GLY A 330 51.34 -19.70 10.12
C GLY A 330 50.39 -18.56 9.64
N THR A 331 49.09 -18.86 9.45
CA THR A 331 48.11 -17.85 9.08
C THR A 331 47.91 -16.83 10.21
N ASN A 332 47.81 -15.54 9.86
CA ASN A 332 47.45 -14.48 10.79
C ASN A 332 45.93 -14.35 10.84
N VAL A 333 45.39 -14.51 12.06
CA VAL A 333 43.97 -14.31 12.34
C VAL A 333 43.81 -13.12 13.26
N THR A 334 43.15 -12.07 12.79
CA THR A 334 42.92 -10.84 13.56
C THR A 334 41.44 -10.74 13.94
N VAL A 335 41.14 -10.60 15.23
CA VAL A 335 39.81 -10.30 15.71
C VAL A 335 39.73 -8.83 16.13
N THR A 336 38.83 -8.11 15.55
CA THR A 336 38.63 -6.68 15.88
C THR A 336 37.22 -6.44 16.38
N LEU A 337 37.09 -5.86 17.56
CA LEU A 337 35.82 -5.34 18.12
C LEU A 337 35.84 -3.83 17.99
N SER A 338 34.79 -3.26 17.48
CA SER A 338 34.62 -1.79 17.36
C SER A 338 33.15 -1.40 17.50
N THR A 339 32.91 -0.14 17.78
CA THR A 339 31.55 0.43 17.73
C THR A 339 31.39 1.28 16.47
N VAL A 340 30.29 1.11 15.77
CA VAL A 340 29.98 1.83 14.54
C VAL A 340 28.62 2.49 14.64
N GLU A 341 28.49 3.66 14.06
CA GLU A 341 27.21 4.34 13.89
C GLU A 341 26.72 4.03 12.49
N SER A 342 25.56 3.37 12.40
CA SER A 342 24.91 3.18 11.11
C SER A 342 23.78 4.18 10.96
N PRO A 343 23.69 4.88 9.81
CA PRO A 343 22.51 5.64 9.50
C PRO A 343 21.34 4.66 9.43
N SER A 344 20.45 4.75 10.39
CA SER A 344 19.25 3.92 10.49
C SER A 344 18.37 4.09 9.24
N ILE A 345 17.61 3.06 8.91
CA ILE A 345 16.50 3.04 7.94
C ILE A 345 15.44 4.14 8.23
N SER A 346 15.54 4.82 9.37
CA SER A 346 14.72 6.00 9.73
C SER A 346 15.62 7.24 9.87
N PRO A 347 15.33 8.36 9.18
CA PRO A 347 16.23 9.52 9.09
C PRO A 347 16.49 10.29 10.40
N ASN A 348 15.92 9.86 11.52
CA ASN A 348 16.00 10.57 12.81
C ASN A 348 16.57 9.75 14.00
N THR A 349 17.09 8.53 13.79
CA THR A 349 17.62 7.72 14.89
C THR A 349 18.93 7.08 14.46
N THR A 350 20.05 7.55 15.01
CA THR A 350 21.36 6.93 14.85
C THR A 350 21.42 5.73 15.79
N THR A 351 21.39 4.52 15.26
CA THR A 351 21.57 3.30 16.06
C THR A 351 23.06 2.96 16.08
N ARG A 352 23.60 2.80 17.31
CA ARG A 352 24.98 2.35 17.51
C ARG A 352 25.03 0.82 17.51
N TRP A 353 26.04 0.29 16.85
CA TRP A 353 26.25 -1.13 16.69
C TRP A 353 27.63 -1.56 17.18
N ALA A 354 27.70 -2.72 17.82
CA ALA A 354 28.94 -3.42 18.01
C ALA A 354 29.28 -4.17 16.72
N ALA A 355 30.45 -3.96 16.16
CA ALA A 355 30.96 -4.64 14.99
C ALA A 355 32.12 -5.55 15.38
N ILE A 356 32.00 -6.84 15.13
CA ILE A 356 33.06 -7.82 15.34
C ILE A 356 33.51 -8.35 13.97
N ARG A 357 34.79 -8.19 13.71
CA ARG A 357 35.43 -8.70 12.51
C ARG A 357 36.42 -9.79 12.85
N VAL A 358 36.28 -10.96 12.21
CA VAL A 358 37.28 -12.03 12.19
C VAL A 358 37.91 -12.04 10.81
N HIS A 359 39.18 -11.70 10.74
CA HIS A 359 39.93 -11.58 9.51
C HIS A 359 41.08 -12.61 9.47
N ASP A 360 41.28 -13.29 8.36
CA ASP A 360 42.42 -14.17 8.11
C ASP A 360 43.09 -13.87 6.75
N ASN A 361 44.40 -14.09 6.69
CA ASN A 361 45.17 -13.97 5.46
C ASN A 361 45.40 -15.35 4.77
N GLY A 362 44.45 -16.27 4.94
CA GLY A 362 44.46 -17.62 4.35
C GLY A 362 44.16 -17.63 2.84
N PRO A 363 43.95 -18.80 2.26
CA PRO A 363 43.78 -18.97 0.80
C PRO A 363 42.49 -18.35 0.23
N GLY A 364 41.56 -17.95 1.08
CA GLY A 364 40.25 -17.44 0.68
C GLY A 364 39.19 -18.52 0.47
N ILE A 365 37.97 -18.09 0.26
CA ILE A 365 36.81 -18.94 -0.03
C ILE A 365 36.55 -18.87 -1.54
N PRO A 366 36.37 -20.03 -2.23
CA PRO A 366 35.98 -20.02 -3.63
C PRO A 366 34.75 -19.17 -3.91
N THR A 367 34.75 -18.41 -5.01
CA THR A 367 33.70 -17.45 -5.34
C THR A 367 32.32 -18.09 -5.56
N ASP A 368 32.29 -19.32 -6.01
CA ASP A 368 31.08 -20.14 -6.20
C ASP A 368 30.43 -20.56 -4.88
N LEU A 369 31.21 -20.63 -3.80
CA LEU A 369 30.71 -20.99 -2.47
C LEU A 369 30.25 -19.77 -1.65
N LEU A 370 30.70 -18.57 -1.96
CA LEU A 370 30.38 -17.36 -1.19
C LEU A 370 28.87 -17.08 -1.03
N PRO A 371 28.01 -17.24 -2.05
CA PRO A 371 26.58 -17.01 -1.91
C PRO A 371 25.90 -18.00 -0.94
N GLU A 372 26.45 -19.20 -0.80
CA GLU A 372 25.87 -20.29 -0.01
C GLU A 372 26.66 -20.59 1.27
N VAL A 373 27.66 -19.77 1.62
CA VAL A 373 28.59 -20.05 2.73
C VAL A 373 27.89 -20.18 4.08
N PHE A 374 26.77 -19.48 4.29
CA PHE A 374 25.90 -19.57 5.46
C PHE A 374 24.82 -20.65 5.33
N GLY A 375 24.78 -21.37 4.23
CA GLY A 375 23.87 -22.49 4.01
C GLY A 375 24.22 -23.69 4.88
N ARG A 376 23.21 -24.55 5.18
CA ARG A 376 23.42 -25.80 5.92
C ARG A 376 24.15 -26.79 5.03
N PHE A 377 25.14 -27.46 5.62
CA PHE A 377 25.98 -28.44 4.92
C PHE A 377 26.76 -27.89 3.72
N SER A 378 26.89 -26.57 3.63
CA SER A 378 27.71 -25.94 2.59
C SER A 378 29.18 -26.32 2.78
N ARG A 379 29.79 -26.93 1.78
CA ARG A 379 31.18 -27.42 1.81
C ARG A 379 31.84 -27.26 0.45
N GLY A 380 33.11 -26.89 0.46
CA GLY A 380 33.94 -27.01 -0.74
C GLY A 380 34.36 -28.50 -1.02
N ASP A 381 34.50 -28.83 -2.27
CA ASP A 381 34.84 -30.21 -2.75
C ASP A 381 36.20 -30.76 -2.28
N SER A 382 36.97 -30.06 -1.45
CA SER A 382 38.27 -30.51 -1.02
C SER A 382 38.19 -31.67 -0.04
N SER A 383 38.84 -32.76 -0.37
CA SER A 383 38.98 -33.97 0.46
C SER A 383 39.59 -33.73 1.86
N ARG A 384 40.28 -32.61 2.05
CA ARG A 384 40.86 -32.16 3.34
C ARG A 384 39.82 -31.76 4.37
N SER A 385 38.66 -31.21 3.97
CA SER A 385 37.58 -30.81 4.91
C SER A 385 36.93 -32.04 5.58
N ARG A 386 36.94 -33.21 4.97
CA ARG A 386 36.47 -34.48 5.56
C ARG A 386 37.36 -34.98 6.67
N ALA A 387 38.67 -34.83 6.53
CA ALA A 387 39.64 -35.26 7.53
C ALA A 387 39.68 -34.35 8.76
N ALA A 388 39.29 -33.06 8.63
CA ALA A 388 39.31 -32.08 9.68
C ALA A 388 38.01 -32.03 10.55
N GLY A 389 37.02 -32.91 10.27
CA GLY A 389 35.84 -33.08 11.14
C GLY A 389 34.79 -31.98 11.06
N SER A 390 34.86 -31.02 10.10
CA SER A 390 33.86 -29.92 10.00
C SER A 390 32.50 -30.45 9.58
N THR A 391 31.45 -30.07 10.29
CA THR A 391 30.06 -30.51 10.07
C THR A 391 29.34 -29.77 8.92
N GLY A 392 29.84 -28.61 8.52
CA GLY A 392 29.17 -27.69 7.58
C GLY A 392 27.95 -26.99 8.17
N LEU A 393 27.80 -27.00 9.49
CA LEU A 393 26.72 -26.32 10.21
C LEU A 393 27.19 -25.07 10.93
N GLY A 394 28.48 -24.92 11.23
CA GLY A 394 29.01 -23.85 12.05
C GLY A 394 28.63 -22.43 11.56
N LEU A 395 28.81 -22.17 10.24
CA LEU A 395 28.43 -20.85 9.67
C LEU A 395 26.92 -20.63 9.56
N ALA A 396 26.14 -21.70 9.37
CA ALA A 396 24.68 -21.64 9.43
C ALA A 396 24.21 -21.27 10.85
N ILE A 397 24.85 -21.83 11.90
CA ILE A 397 24.59 -21.48 13.29
C ILE A 397 24.96 -20.02 13.57
N VAL A 398 26.12 -19.57 13.08
CA VAL A 398 26.54 -18.17 13.20
C VAL A 398 25.46 -17.23 12.66
N ASN A 399 25.01 -17.48 11.43
CA ASN A 399 23.96 -16.66 10.82
C ASN A 399 22.64 -16.70 11.60
N ALA A 400 22.19 -17.87 12.01
CA ALA A 400 20.94 -18.02 12.75
C ALA A 400 20.98 -17.34 14.11
N VAL A 401 22.09 -17.48 14.87
CA VAL A 401 22.26 -16.83 16.17
C VAL A 401 22.33 -15.32 16.02
N ILE A 402 23.12 -14.80 15.07
CA ILE A 402 23.23 -13.34 14.85
C ILE A 402 21.87 -12.74 14.44
N THR A 403 21.13 -13.40 13.55
CA THR A 403 19.77 -12.99 13.16
C THR A 403 18.82 -12.97 14.35
N ALA A 404 18.88 -13.99 15.21
CA ALA A 404 18.05 -14.08 16.42
C ALA A 404 18.40 -13.01 17.47
N HIS A 405 19.60 -12.44 17.41
CA HIS A 405 20.03 -11.26 18.21
C HIS A 405 19.75 -9.93 17.49
N HIS A 406 18.89 -9.93 16.46
CA HIS A 406 18.58 -8.74 15.64
C HIS A 406 19.81 -8.12 14.96
N GLY A 407 20.85 -8.93 14.77
CA GLY A 407 22.10 -8.56 14.11
C GLY A 407 22.12 -8.94 12.63
N THR A 408 23.23 -8.63 11.99
CA THR A 408 23.55 -9.02 10.62
C THR A 408 24.96 -9.53 10.51
N ILE A 409 25.21 -10.48 9.60
CA ILE A 409 26.55 -10.98 9.29
C ILE A 409 26.82 -10.88 7.80
N THR A 410 28.05 -10.57 7.46
CA THR A 410 28.54 -10.51 6.07
C THR A 410 29.88 -11.21 5.95
N VAL A 411 30.19 -11.68 4.75
CA VAL A 411 31.48 -12.27 4.41
C VAL A 411 32.04 -11.58 3.17
N SER A 412 33.33 -11.31 3.21
CA SER A 412 34.11 -10.86 2.04
C SER A 412 35.35 -11.73 1.99
N SER A 413 35.62 -12.36 0.85
CA SER A 413 36.79 -13.22 0.73
C SER A 413 37.47 -13.08 -0.63
N ARG A 414 38.79 -12.95 -0.57
CA ARG A 414 39.73 -13.02 -1.69
C ARG A 414 40.96 -13.78 -1.20
N ALA A 415 41.85 -14.15 -2.11
CA ALA A 415 43.10 -14.76 -1.73
C ALA A 415 43.88 -13.85 -0.77
N SER A 416 44.31 -14.39 0.36
CA SER A 416 44.99 -13.71 1.46
C SER A 416 44.21 -12.60 2.18
N ASP A 417 42.86 -12.58 2.02
CA ASP A 417 41.98 -11.58 2.65
C ASP A 417 40.55 -12.13 2.80
N THR A 418 40.29 -12.88 3.86
CA THR A 418 38.95 -13.33 4.24
C THR A 418 38.49 -12.60 5.49
N SER A 419 37.31 -12.00 5.46
CA SER A 419 36.72 -11.27 6.58
C SER A 419 35.26 -11.70 6.78
N PHE A 420 34.95 -12.20 7.97
CA PHE A 420 33.60 -12.30 8.48
C PHE A 420 33.33 -11.12 9.40
N ILE A 421 32.27 -10.38 9.15
CA ILE A 421 31.89 -9.22 9.96
C ILE A 421 30.43 -9.37 10.39
N PHE A 422 30.20 -9.32 11.69
CA PHE A 422 28.85 -9.27 12.20
C PHE A 422 28.59 -8.05 13.08
N TYR A 423 27.35 -7.62 13.11
CA TYR A 423 26.88 -6.43 13.79
C TYR A 423 25.79 -6.81 14.77
N LEU A 424 25.87 -6.28 16.00
CA LEU A 424 24.86 -6.46 17.03
C LEU A 424 24.42 -5.08 17.54
N PRO A 425 23.11 -4.85 17.81
CA PRO A 425 22.67 -3.60 18.38
C PRO A 425 23.28 -3.43 19.79
N LEU A 426 23.79 -2.23 20.09
CA LEU A 426 24.25 -1.91 21.45
C LEU A 426 23.05 -1.82 22.40
N ALA A 427 23.29 -2.18 23.68
CA ALA A 427 22.28 -2.14 24.71
C ALA A 427 21.82 -0.71 25.05
#